data_65900fb5da49db07e4e6408e027084bf
#
_entry.id   65900fb5da49db07e4e6408e027084bf
#
_cell.length_a   1.000
_cell.length_b   1.000
_cell.length_c   1.000
_cell.angle_alpha   90.00
_cell.angle_beta   90.00
_cell.angle_gamma   90.00
#
_symmetry.space_group_name_H-M   'P 1'
#
loop_
_entity.id
_entity.type
_entity.pdbx_description
1 polymer ?
#
loop_
_entity_poly.entity_id
_entity_poly.type
_entity_poly.pdbx_seq_one_letter_code
_entity_poly.pdbx_strand_id
1 'polypeptide(L)'
;MKKLALLSLATLLCIMLAACNQQLYRANSLANQAGSLARQLGSAIPNGSTINSSRRGPSLPTTYATFKANCQQLATSPEGAILMLFDAVYAYMNTATRSEGSKMMRYILHEDATWEKKPSRATLVERLRDPAFAHIFRSYANGATPQNDYAMNPDNYGITIAKTRQESDHVVLSVVSNGADSPRPFSVKRFEDGLYYVIGLGSLALGVRPPASASKSRGHDADYD
;
A
#
# COMPACT_ATOMS: atom_id res chain seq x y z
N MET A 1 -11.81 26.28 -63.95
CA MET A 1 -12.49 25.45 -62.93
C MET A 1 -11.55 24.66 -61.98
N LYS A 2 -10.36 24.15 -62.45
CA LYS A 2 -9.46 23.39 -61.57
C LYS A 2 -8.77 24.19 -60.41
N LYS A 3 -8.57 25.51 -60.55
CA LYS A 3 -7.93 26.34 -59.53
C LYS A 3 -8.85 26.69 -58.32
N LEU A 4 -10.20 26.76 -58.52
CA LEU A 4 -11.13 26.99 -57.43
C LEU A 4 -11.29 25.76 -56.52
N ALA A 5 -11.19 24.53 -57.05
CA ALA A 5 -11.29 23.31 -56.28
C ALA A 5 -10.06 23.08 -55.35
N LEU A 6 -8.87 23.51 -55.78
CA LEU A 6 -7.65 23.40 -54.93
C LEU A 6 -7.66 24.39 -53.75
N LEU A 7 -8.23 25.60 -53.90
CA LEU A 7 -8.35 26.53 -52.77
C LEU A 7 -9.32 26.03 -51.70
N SER A 8 -10.43 25.38 -52.09
CA SER A 8 -11.40 24.80 -51.17
C SER A 8 -10.85 23.64 -50.36
N LEU A 9 -9.97 22.81 -50.95
CA LEU A 9 -9.36 21.68 -50.28
C LEU A 9 -8.31 22.12 -49.24
N ALA A 10 -7.52 23.16 -49.56
CA ALA A 10 -6.51 23.71 -48.63
C ALA A 10 -7.14 24.39 -47.43
N THR A 11 -8.25 25.12 -47.61
CA THR A 11 -8.98 25.73 -46.46
C THR A 11 -9.65 24.70 -45.58
N LEU A 12 -10.20 23.64 -46.16
CA LEU A 12 -10.79 22.54 -45.36
C LEU A 12 -9.72 21.80 -44.54
N LEU A 13 -8.54 21.58 -45.09
CA LEU A 13 -7.41 20.95 -44.39
C LEU A 13 -6.90 21.83 -43.25
N CYS A 14 -6.80 23.15 -43.43
CA CYS A 14 -6.41 24.06 -42.34
C CYS A 14 -7.44 24.10 -41.22
N ILE A 15 -8.72 24.03 -41.49
CA ILE A 15 -9.80 24.01 -40.49
C ILE A 15 -9.73 22.68 -39.68
N MET A 16 -9.50 21.55 -40.36
CA MET A 16 -9.33 20.25 -39.69
C MET A 16 -8.08 20.20 -38.80
N LEU A 17 -6.95 20.74 -39.26
CA LEU A 17 -5.74 20.84 -38.46
C LEU A 17 -5.89 21.77 -37.26
N ALA A 18 -6.58 22.88 -37.38
CA ALA A 18 -6.88 23.80 -36.28
C ALA A 18 -7.82 23.16 -35.26
N ALA A 19 -8.83 22.40 -35.67
CA ALA A 19 -9.74 21.68 -34.78
C ALA A 19 -9.01 20.54 -34.04
N CYS A 20 -8.11 19.82 -34.71
CA CYS A 20 -7.29 18.78 -34.10
C CYS A 20 -6.33 19.36 -33.04
N ASN A 21 -5.73 20.51 -33.33
CA ASN A 21 -4.84 21.20 -32.38
C ASN A 21 -5.60 21.75 -31.17
N GLN A 22 -6.82 22.24 -31.34
CA GLN A 22 -7.68 22.64 -30.21
C GLN A 22 -8.08 21.45 -29.32
N GLN A 23 -8.36 20.30 -29.88
CA GLN A 23 -8.68 19.09 -29.11
C GLN A 23 -7.47 18.60 -28.31
N LEU A 24 -6.27 18.62 -28.90
CA LEU A 24 -5.03 18.30 -28.20
C LEU A 24 -4.72 19.28 -27.06
N TYR A 25 -4.95 20.57 -27.27
CA TYR A 25 -4.80 21.60 -26.22
C TYR A 25 -5.79 21.40 -25.06
N ARG A 26 -7.04 21.07 -25.34
CA ARG A 26 -8.06 20.76 -24.32
C ARG A 26 -7.73 19.47 -23.56
N ALA A 27 -7.26 18.43 -24.23
CA ALA A 27 -6.85 17.19 -23.60
C ALA A 27 -5.65 17.40 -22.66
N ASN A 28 -4.65 18.15 -23.09
CA ASN A 28 -3.49 18.49 -22.25
C ASN A 28 -3.87 19.40 -21.07
N SER A 29 -4.79 20.35 -21.26
CA SER A 29 -5.31 21.20 -20.18
C SER A 29 -6.06 20.38 -19.13
N LEU A 30 -6.92 19.43 -19.56
CA LEU A 30 -7.62 18.53 -18.64
C LEU A 30 -6.67 17.58 -17.91
N ALA A 31 -5.65 17.06 -18.59
CA ALA A 31 -4.63 16.24 -17.97
C ALA A 31 -3.81 17.03 -16.93
N ASN A 32 -3.48 18.27 -17.20
CA ASN A 32 -2.79 19.16 -16.25
C ASN A 32 -3.68 19.55 -15.07
N GLN A 33 -4.98 19.78 -15.28
CA GLN A 33 -5.95 20.03 -14.21
C GLN A 33 -6.17 18.79 -13.35
N ALA A 34 -6.31 17.62 -13.96
CA ALA A 34 -6.38 16.36 -13.23
C ALA A 34 -5.10 16.09 -12.42
N GLY A 35 -3.93 16.39 -12.98
CA GLY A 35 -2.64 16.30 -12.28
C GLY A 35 -2.49 17.30 -11.12
N SER A 36 -3.06 18.51 -11.24
CA SER A 36 -3.06 19.50 -10.16
C SER A 36 -4.04 19.15 -9.05
N LEU A 37 -5.24 18.64 -9.41
CA LEU A 37 -6.22 18.12 -8.45
C LEU A 37 -5.69 16.88 -7.73
N ALA A 38 -5.02 15.97 -8.43
CA ALA A 38 -4.38 14.82 -7.82
C ALA A 38 -3.25 15.23 -6.86
N ARG A 39 -2.49 16.28 -7.18
CA ARG A 39 -1.49 16.85 -6.25
C ARG A 39 -2.12 17.56 -5.05
N GLN A 40 -3.22 18.29 -5.22
CA GLN A 40 -3.97 18.91 -4.12
C GLN A 40 -4.66 17.86 -3.23
N LEU A 41 -5.20 16.79 -3.79
CA LEU A 41 -5.78 15.68 -3.04
C LEU A 41 -4.69 14.82 -2.36
N GLY A 42 -3.51 14.68 -2.96
CA GLY A 42 -2.36 13.98 -2.38
C GLY A 42 -1.63 14.75 -1.27
N SER A 43 -1.82 16.06 -1.18
CA SER A 43 -1.17 16.91 -0.16
C SER A 43 -1.98 17.12 1.12
N ALA A 44 -3.19 16.55 1.22
CA ALA A 44 -4.11 16.80 2.33
C ALA A 44 -4.48 15.54 3.12
N ILE A 45 -3.49 14.65 3.38
CA ILE A 45 -3.73 13.61 4.39
C ILE A 45 -3.37 14.22 5.74
N PRO A 46 -4.35 14.42 6.64
CA PRO A 46 -4.05 14.92 7.98
C PRO A 46 -3.08 13.95 8.67
N ASN A 47 -2.02 14.49 9.28
CA ASN A 47 -1.19 13.72 10.18
C ASN A 47 -2.09 13.05 11.24
N GLY A 48 -1.90 11.75 11.46
CA GLY A 48 -2.74 10.97 12.38
C GLY A 48 -4.02 10.39 11.77
N SER A 49 -4.11 10.24 10.44
CA SER A 49 -5.28 9.61 9.80
C SER A 49 -5.32 8.11 10.03
N THR A 50 -6.54 7.56 10.22
CA THR A 50 -6.78 6.12 10.32
C THR A 50 -7.46 5.59 9.07
N ILE A 51 -6.94 4.48 8.54
CA ILE A 51 -7.56 3.73 7.45
C ILE A 51 -8.17 2.47 8.04
N ASN A 52 -9.45 2.24 7.75
CA ASN A 52 -10.16 1.05 8.24
C ASN A 52 -10.28 -0.01 7.13
N SER A 53 -10.10 -1.27 7.52
CA SER A 53 -10.25 -2.43 6.62
C SER A 53 -11.67 -2.62 6.10
N SER A 54 -12.68 -2.05 6.77
CA SER A 54 -14.07 -2.02 6.28
C SER A 54 -14.23 -1.41 4.88
N ARG A 55 -13.25 -0.61 4.42
CA ARG A 55 -13.22 -0.08 3.05
C ARG A 55 -13.12 -1.17 1.98
N ARG A 56 -12.56 -2.34 2.28
CA ARG A 56 -12.45 -3.48 1.36
C ARG A 56 -13.60 -4.48 1.45
N GLY A 57 -14.51 -4.28 2.40
CA GLY A 57 -15.60 -5.21 2.70
C GLY A 57 -15.43 -5.89 4.07
N PRO A 58 -16.34 -6.83 4.42
CA PRO A 58 -16.49 -7.33 5.79
C PRO A 58 -15.41 -8.34 6.22
N SER A 59 -14.66 -8.94 5.29
CA SER A 59 -13.71 -10.02 5.59
C SER A 59 -12.37 -9.84 4.88
N LEU A 60 -11.32 -10.41 5.46
CA LEU A 60 -10.00 -10.52 4.83
C LEU A 60 -10.11 -11.30 3.51
N PRO A 61 -9.54 -10.83 2.39
CA PRO A 61 -9.54 -11.58 1.15
C PRO A 61 -8.74 -12.89 1.30
N THR A 62 -9.40 -14.01 1.03
CA THR A 62 -8.78 -15.33 1.09
C THR A 62 -8.25 -15.82 -0.25
N THR A 63 -8.61 -15.15 -1.36
CA THR A 63 -8.14 -15.46 -2.71
C THR A 63 -7.45 -14.28 -3.35
N TYR A 64 -6.46 -14.56 -4.18
CA TYR A 64 -5.76 -13.53 -4.96
C TYR A 64 -6.69 -12.77 -5.90
N ALA A 65 -7.70 -13.42 -6.46
CA ALA A 65 -8.68 -12.77 -7.35
C ALA A 65 -9.45 -11.66 -6.63
N THR A 66 -10.00 -11.97 -5.45
CA THR A 66 -10.70 -10.98 -4.60
C THR A 66 -9.75 -9.86 -4.18
N PHE A 67 -8.55 -10.20 -3.74
CA PHE A 67 -7.53 -9.22 -3.37
C PHE A 67 -7.20 -8.25 -4.52
N LYS A 68 -6.98 -8.77 -5.73
CA LYS A 68 -6.68 -7.96 -6.91
C LYS A 68 -7.83 -7.02 -7.25
N ALA A 69 -9.08 -7.47 -7.14
CA ALA A 69 -10.25 -6.62 -7.34
C ALA A 69 -10.31 -5.49 -6.29
N ASN A 70 -10.00 -5.77 -5.03
CA ASN A 70 -9.90 -4.75 -3.98
C ASN A 70 -8.78 -3.75 -4.26
N CYS A 71 -7.61 -4.20 -4.75
CA CYS A 71 -6.52 -3.31 -5.13
C CYS A 71 -6.92 -2.33 -6.23
N GLN A 72 -7.70 -2.76 -7.23
CA GLN A 72 -8.21 -1.88 -8.30
C GLN A 72 -9.06 -0.71 -7.76
N GLN A 73 -9.72 -0.91 -6.62
CA GLN A 73 -10.55 0.10 -5.98
C GLN A 73 -9.78 0.94 -4.94
N LEU A 74 -8.95 0.30 -4.12
CA LEU A 74 -8.35 0.93 -2.95
C LEU A 74 -6.93 1.40 -3.16
N ALA A 75 -6.09 0.67 -3.92
CA ALA A 75 -4.71 1.07 -4.19
C ALA A 75 -4.59 2.23 -5.20
N THR A 76 -5.69 2.93 -5.47
CA THR A 76 -5.72 4.22 -6.17
C THR A 76 -5.22 5.38 -5.30
N SER A 77 -5.00 5.13 -4.01
CA SER A 77 -4.37 6.04 -3.06
C SER A 77 -3.19 5.38 -2.32
N PRO A 78 -2.22 6.16 -1.84
CA PRO A 78 -1.09 5.65 -1.06
C PRO A 78 -1.52 4.84 0.17
N GLU A 79 -2.54 5.32 0.90
CA GLU A 79 -3.10 4.69 2.09
C GLU A 79 -3.80 3.37 1.76
N GLY A 80 -4.52 3.36 0.64
CA GLY A 80 -5.17 2.14 0.16
C GLY A 80 -4.14 1.05 -0.17
N ALA A 81 -2.99 1.41 -0.74
CA ALA A 81 -1.89 0.48 -0.97
C ALA A 81 -1.32 -0.08 0.34
N ILE A 82 -1.21 0.74 1.40
CA ILE A 82 -0.80 0.26 2.74
C ILE A 82 -1.85 -0.68 3.34
N LEU A 83 -3.13 -0.37 3.23
CA LEU A 83 -4.19 -1.28 3.68
C LEU A 83 -4.08 -2.63 2.97
N MET A 84 -3.93 -2.62 1.64
CA MET A 84 -3.79 -3.84 0.84
C MET A 84 -2.50 -4.61 1.18
N LEU A 85 -1.41 -3.93 1.54
CA LEU A 85 -0.20 -4.59 2.03
C LEU A 85 -0.51 -5.41 3.30
N PHE A 86 -1.20 -4.83 4.29
CA PHE A 86 -1.50 -5.54 5.53
C PHE A 86 -2.53 -6.66 5.32
N ASP A 87 -3.49 -6.51 4.42
CA ASP A 87 -4.35 -7.63 4.00
C ASP A 87 -3.53 -8.79 3.45
N ALA A 88 -2.55 -8.51 2.57
CA ALA A 88 -1.65 -9.52 2.02
C ALA A 88 -0.77 -10.16 3.11
N VAL A 89 -0.26 -9.38 4.06
CA VAL A 89 0.52 -9.84 5.22
C VAL A 89 -0.31 -10.81 6.06
N TYR A 90 -1.53 -10.46 6.45
CA TYR A 90 -2.37 -11.33 7.28
C TYR A 90 -2.81 -12.60 6.55
N ALA A 91 -3.13 -12.50 5.25
CA ALA A 91 -3.42 -13.67 4.42
C ALA A 91 -2.20 -14.60 4.29
N TYR A 92 -0.98 -14.06 4.19
CA TYR A 92 0.25 -14.84 4.12
C TYR A 92 0.59 -15.53 5.45
N MET A 93 0.37 -14.87 6.58
CA MET A 93 0.63 -15.41 7.92
C MET A 93 -0.28 -16.61 8.23
N ASN A 94 -1.50 -16.63 7.72
CA ASN A 94 -2.43 -17.73 7.91
C ASN A 94 -2.04 -18.92 7.01
N THR A 95 -1.77 -20.07 7.60
CA THR A 95 -1.34 -21.28 6.89
C THR A 95 -2.34 -21.76 5.83
N ALA A 96 -3.64 -21.58 6.08
CA ALA A 96 -4.70 -22.00 5.15
C ALA A 96 -4.77 -21.12 3.90
N THR A 97 -4.38 -19.84 4.01
CA THR A 97 -4.42 -18.87 2.89
C THR A 97 -3.04 -18.45 2.38
N ARG A 98 -1.96 -18.99 2.95
CA ARG A 98 -0.57 -18.58 2.66
C ARG A 98 -0.21 -18.59 1.19
N SER A 99 -0.64 -19.61 0.45
CA SER A 99 -0.36 -19.69 -0.99
C SER A 99 -0.97 -18.53 -1.78
N GLU A 100 -2.21 -18.16 -1.45
CA GLU A 100 -2.86 -16.99 -2.02
C GLU A 100 -2.24 -15.69 -1.49
N GLY A 101 -1.94 -15.63 -0.19
CA GLY A 101 -1.22 -14.52 0.44
C GLY A 101 0.14 -14.24 -0.19
N SER A 102 0.86 -15.28 -0.63
CA SER A 102 2.13 -15.11 -1.39
C SER A 102 1.92 -14.38 -2.72
N LYS A 103 0.85 -14.72 -3.44
CA LYS A 103 0.48 -14.03 -4.69
C LYS A 103 0.05 -12.58 -4.41
N MET A 104 -0.66 -12.34 -3.30
CA MET A 104 -1.08 -11.00 -2.87
C MET A 104 0.13 -10.13 -2.51
N MET A 105 1.07 -10.67 -1.70
CA MET A 105 2.33 -9.99 -1.37
C MET A 105 3.12 -9.62 -2.62
N ARG A 106 3.31 -10.59 -3.52
CA ARG A 106 3.96 -10.36 -4.81
C ARG A 106 3.34 -9.21 -5.58
N TYR A 107 2.01 -9.17 -5.64
CA TYR A 107 1.27 -8.15 -6.39
C TYR A 107 1.46 -6.76 -5.77
N ILE A 108 1.18 -6.60 -4.48
CA ILE A 108 1.23 -5.27 -3.83
C ILE A 108 2.66 -4.74 -3.67
N LEU A 109 3.67 -5.62 -3.63
CA LEU A 109 5.09 -5.26 -3.62
C LEU A 109 5.64 -5.01 -5.03
N HIS A 110 4.83 -5.21 -6.06
CA HIS A 110 5.25 -5.13 -7.46
C HIS A 110 6.48 -5.99 -7.77
N GLU A 111 6.49 -7.23 -7.27
CA GLU A 111 7.61 -8.16 -7.33
C GLU A 111 7.33 -9.31 -8.31
N ASP A 112 8.37 -10.03 -8.70
CA ASP A 112 8.27 -11.25 -9.51
C ASP A 112 7.91 -12.50 -8.67
N ALA A 113 7.73 -13.65 -9.34
CA ALA A 113 7.36 -14.90 -8.69
C ALA A 113 8.42 -15.47 -7.71
N THR A 114 9.65 -14.94 -7.76
CA THR A 114 10.76 -15.39 -6.91
C THR A 114 10.94 -14.52 -5.65
N TRP A 115 10.03 -13.59 -5.37
CA TRP A 115 10.15 -12.59 -4.31
C TRP A 115 10.52 -13.17 -2.95
N GLU A 116 9.99 -14.35 -2.59
CA GLU A 116 10.28 -15.02 -1.31
C GLU A 116 11.72 -15.53 -1.21
N LYS A 117 12.38 -15.76 -2.35
CA LYS A 117 13.75 -16.28 -2.42
C LYS A 117 14.80 -15.18 -2.44
N LYS A 118 14.38 -13.92 -2.56
CA LYS A 118 15.31 -12.78 -2.60
C LYS A 118 16.01 -12.60 -1.25
N PRO A 119 17.34 -12.48 -1.19
CA PRO A 119 18.06 -12.26 0.06
C PRO A 119 17.53 -11.07 0.86
N SER A 120 17.10 -9.99 0.19
CA SER A 120 16.51 -8.81 0.82
C SER A 120 15.15 -9.07 1.47
N ARG A 121 14.52 -10.21 1.20
CA ARG A 121 13.21 -10.61 1.76
C ARG A 121 13.32 -11.74 2.79
N ALA A 122 14.51 -12.33 2.99
CA ALA A 122 14.70 -13.50 3.85
C ALA A 122 14.13 -13.32 5.26
N THR A 123 14.52 -12.25 5.96
CA THR A 123 14.01 -11.96 7.32
C THR A 123 12.50 -11.72 7.33
N LEU A 124 11.96 -11.03 6.33
CA LEU A 124 10.51 -10.80 6.24
C LEU A 124 9.76 -12.12 6.08
N VAL A 125 10.20 -12.97 5.15
CA VAL A 125 9.56 -14.26 4.85
C VAL A 125 9.66 -15.22 6.05
N GLU A 126 10.82 -15.30 6.69
CA GLU A 126 11.02 -16.08 7.92
C GLU A 126 10.01 -15.67 9.00
N ARG A 127 9.92 -14.37 9.31
CA ARG A 127 9.05 -13.87 10.38
C ARG A 127 7.56 -13.95 10.04
N LEU A 128 7.19 -13.81 8.78
CA LEU A 128 5.81 -14.01 8.35
C LEU A 128 5.34 -15.47 8.47
N ARG A 129 6.26 -16.43 8.40
CA ARG A 129 5.98 -17.86 8.47
C ARG A 129 5.96 -18.42 9.88
N ASP A 130 6.69 -17.80 10.78
CA ASP A 130 6.83 -18.24 12.16
C ASP A 130 5.79 -17.54 13.07
N PRO A 131 4.86 -18.30 13.69
CA PRO A 131 3.86 -17.75 14.60
C PRO A 131 4.46 -16.96 15.78
N ALA A 132 5.68 -17.26 16.21
CA ALA A 132 6.36 -16.53 17.28
C ALA A 132 6.57 -15.04 16.96
N PHE A 133 6.66 -14.68 15.67
CA PHE A 133 6.80 -13.31 15.19
C PHE A 133 5.48 -12.65 14.76
N ALA A 134 4.35 -13.33 14.91
CA ALA A 134 3.06 -12.78 14.48
C ALA A 134 2.73 -11.43 15.13
N HIS A 135 3.17 -11.22 16.36
CA HIS A 135 3.00 -9.97 17.12
C HIS A 135 3.60 -8.76 16.39
N ILE A 136 4.69 -8.95 15.65
CA ILE A 136 5.34 -7.87 14.89
C ILE A 136 4.38 -7.25 13.89
N PHE A 137 3.70 -8.08 13.12
CA PHE A 137 2.80 -7.64 12.05
C PHE A 137 1.45 -7.19 12.62
N ARG A 138 0.95 -7.83 13.67
CA ARG A 138 -0.28 -7.44 14.37
C ARG A 138 -0.16 -6.08 15.04
N SER A 139 1.04 -5.66 15.43
CA SER A 139 1.29 -4.39 16.11
C SER A 139 0.87 -3.15 15.30
N TYR A 140 0.69 -3.29 14.00
CA TYR A 140 0.23 -2.21 13.11
C TYR A 140 -1.29 -2.03 13.14
N ALA A 141 -2.03 -3.01 13.62
CA ALA A 141 -3.48 -2.87 13.82
C ALA A 141 -3.76 -1.99 15.04
N ASN A 142 -4.71 -1.05 14.90
CA ASN A 142 -5.10 -0.19 15.99
C ASN A 142 -5.64 -1.02 17.17
N GLY A 143 -5.20 -0.69 18.39
CA GLY A 143 -5.57 -1.39 19.60
C GLY A 143 -4.80 -2.69 19.87
N ALA A 144 -4.00 -3.19 18.93
CA ALA A 144 -3.11 -4.33 19.16
C ALA A 144 -1.83 -3.85 19.86
N THR A 145 -1.69 -4.13 21.15
CA THR A 145 -0.62 -3.63 22.02
C THR A 145 0.11 -4.79 22.72
N PRO A 146 1.31 -4.56 23.27
CA PRO A 146 1.99 -5.58 24.09
C PRO A 146 1.11 -6.13 25.23
N GLN A 147 0.29 -5.28 25.85
CA GLN A 147 -0.53 -5.61 27.01
C GLN A 147 -1.68 -6.59 26.71
N ASN A 148 -2.19 -6.59 25.47
CA ASN A 148 -3.20 -7.54 25.03
C ASN A 148 -2.63 -8.62 24.07
N ASP A 149 -1.30 -8.83 24.13
CA ASP A 149 -0.57 -9.80 23.28
C ASP A 149 -0.81 -9.58 21.77
N TYR A 150 -1.03 -8.33 21.41
CA TYR A 150 -1.32 -7.92 20.03
C TYR A 150 -2.57 -8.59 19.45
N ALA A 151 -3.59 -8.79 20.29
CA ALA A 151 -4.89 -9.29 19.83
C ALA A 151 -5.52 -8.33 18.82
N MET A 152 -5.93 -8.87 17.67
CA MET A 152 -6.59 -8.13 16.60
C MET A 152 -7.49 -9.07 15.79
N ASN A 153 -8.46 -8.47 15.10
CA ASN A 153 -9.30 -9.20 14.14
C ASN A 153 -8.86 -8.85 12.71
N PRO A 154 -8.32 -9.79 11.91
CA PRO A 154 -7.90 -9.51 10.54
C PRO A 154 -9.05 -9.15 9.59
N ASP A 155 -10.29 -9.49 9.95
CA ASP A 155 -11.47 -9.09 9.18
C ASP A 155 -11.86 -7.62 9.41
N ASN A 156 -11.54 -7.08 10.59
CA ASN A 156 -11.90 -5.72 10.96
C ASN A 156 -10.79 -5.07 11.80
N TYR A 157 -9.95 -4.28 11.17
CA TYR A 157 -8.86 -3.55 11.80
C TYR A 157 -8.70 -2.15 11.20
N GLY A 158 -8.03 -1.27 11.91
CA GLY A 158 -7.59 0.03 11.42
C GLY A 158 -6.07 0.13 11.45
N ILE A 159 -5.51 0.99 10.59
CA ILE A 159 -4.09 1.35 10.56
C ILE A 159 -3.99 2.86 10.68
N THR A 160 -3.12 3.33 11.56
CA THR A 160 -2.89 4.77 11.74
C THR A 160 -1.63 5.21 10.99
N ILE A 161 -1.79 6.23 10.16
CA ILE A 161 -0.69 6.92 9.48
C ILE A 161 -0.37 8.18 10.27
N ALA A 162 0.79 8.19 10.91
CA ALA A 162 1.24 9.32 11.73
C ALA A 162 1.68 10.51 10.89
N LYS A 163 2.31 10.24 9.73
CA LYS A 163 2.84 11.28 8.84
C LYS A 163 2.89 10.78 7.40
N THR A 164 2.62 11.69 6.47
CA THR A 164 2.81 11.51 5.04
C THR A 164 3.82 12.52 4.52
N ARG A 165 4.74 12.08 3.67
CA ARG A 165 5.74 12.93 3.03
C ARG A 165 5.82 12.59 1.53
N GLN A 166 5.67 13.63 0.70
CA GLN A 166 5.86 13.51 -0.73
C GLN A 166 7.36 13.59 -1.04
N GLU A 167 7.88 12.63 -1.77
CA GLU A 167 9.20 12.64 -2.38
C GLU A 167 9.07 12.90 -3.89
N SER A 168 10.20 12.98 -4.60
CA SER A 168 10.21 13.33 -6.03
C SER A 168 9.40 12.37 -6.90
N ASP A 169 9.44 11.06 -6.60
CA ASP A 169 8.84 10.01 -7.43
C ASP A 169 7.98 9.00 -6.65
N HIS A 170 7.85 9.18 -5.33
CA HIS A 170 7.07 8.31 -4.45
C HIS A 170 6.54 9.06 -3.22
N VAL A 171 5.70 8.39 -2.44
CA VAL A 171 5.17 8.89 -1.17
C VAL A 171 5.69 8.02 -0.03
N VAL A 172 6.14 8.65 1.05
CA VAL A 172 6.51 7.95 2.28
C VAL A 172 5.42 8.12 3.33
N LEU A 173 4.88 7.01 3.79
CA LEU A 173 3.86 6.93 4.84
C LEU A 173 4.49 6.36 6.12
N SER A 174 4.47 7.14 7.21
CA SER A 174 4.91 6.69 8.52
C SER A 174 3.73 6.03 9.25
N VAL A 175 3.74 4.70 9.31
CA VAL A 175 2.66 3.89 9.90
C VAL A 175 2.97 3.59 11.36
N VAL A 176 1.98 3.80 12.23
CA VAL A 176 2.09 3.51 13.67
C VAL A 176 2.18 2.01 13.90
N SER A 177 3.13 1.60 14.74
CA SER A 177 3.19 0.26 15.33
C SER A 177 3.11 0.42 16.84
N ASN A 178 2.10 -0.18 17.46
CA ASN A 178 1.84 -0.01 18.90
C ASN A 178 2.89 -0.70 19.80
N GLY A 179 3.80 -1.45 19.19
CA GLY A 179 4.91 -2.09 19.88
C GLY A 179 6.29 -1.52 19.57
N ALA A 180 6.37 -0.52 18.70
CA ALA A 180 7.61 0.12 18.29
C ALA A 180 7.75 1.51 18.90
N ASP A 181 8.99 1.99 19.07
CA ASP A 181 9.26 3.31 19.66
C ASP A 181 8.96 4.47 18.72
N SER A 182 8.84 4.20 17.42
CA SER A 182 8.51 5.21 16.40
C SER A 182 7.73 4.61 15.26
N PRO A 183 6.91 5.43 14.55
CA PRO A 183 6.23 4.98 13.33
C PRO A 183 7.21 4.49 12.26
N ARG A 184 6.80 3.49 11.49
CA ARG A 184 7.63 2.85 10.48
C ARG A 184 7.37 3.44 9.10
N PRO A 185 8.42 3.85 8.36
CA PRO A 185 8.26 4.42 7.01
C PRO A 185 8.00 3.32 5.99
N PHE A 186 7.00 3.53 5.15
CA PHE A 186 6.70 2.73 3.96
C PHE A 186 6.77 3.63 2.74
N SER A 187 7.45 3.20 1.69
CA SER A 187 7.48 3.92 0.43
C SER A 187 6.49 3.31 -0.55
N VAL A 188 5.62 4.14 -1.09
CA VAL A 188 4.63 3.74 -2.10
C VAL A 188 4.80 4.59 -3.35
N LYS A 189 4.70 3.97 -4.53
CA LYS A 189 4.85 4.63 -5.82
C LYS A 189 3.67 4.34 -6.70
N ARG A 190 3.19 5.36 -7.43
CA ARG A 190 2.17 5.21 -8.44
C ARG A 190 2.80 4.73 -9.75
N PHE A 191 2.22 3.72 -10.38
CA PHE A 191 2.65 3.18 -11.66
C PHE A 191 1.71 3.60 -12.79
N GLU A 192 2.03 3.19 -14.02
CA GLU A 192 1.32 3.59 -15.23
C GLU A 192 -0.15 3.10 -15.26
N ASP A 193 -0.45 2.00 -14.59
CA ASP A 193 -1.81 1.47 -14.43
C ASP A 193 -2.69 2.30 -13.46
N GLY A 194 -2.13 3.37 -12.89
CA GLY A 194 -2.80 4.27 -11.98
C GLY A 194 -2.85 3.81 -10.54
N LEU A 195 -2.33 2.62 -10.21
CA LEU A 195 -2.31 2.08 -8.87
C LEU A 195 -1.01 2.43 -8.13
N TYR A 196 -1.13 2.47 -6.80
CA TYR A 196 0.03 2.56 -5.92
C TYR A 196 0.49 1.18 -5.48
N TYR A 197 1.80 0.96 -5.51
CA TYR A 197 2.48 -0.24 -5.05
C TYR A 197 3.48 0.10 -3.98
N VAL A 198 3.71 -0.84 -3.07
CA VAL A 198 4.66 -0.66 -1.96
C VAL A 198 6.05 -1.06 -2.44
N ILE A 199 6.92 -0.08 -2.60
CA ILE A 199 8.30 -0.27 -3.09
C ILE A 199 9.34 -0.32 -1.96
N GLY A 200 8.96 0.11 -0.75
CA GLY A 200 9.82 0.09 0.43
C GLY A 200 9.04 -0.25 1.69
N LEU A 201 9.55 -1.23 2.45
CA LEU A 201 8.91 -1.77 3.65
C LEU A 201 9.50 -1.20 4.95
N GLY A 202 10.51 -0.34 4.87
CA GLY A 202 11.22 0.17 6.04
C GLY A 202 11.62 -0.97 6.99
N SER A 203 11.29 -0.80 8.27
CA SER A 203 11.54 -1.79 9.32
C SER A 203 10.29 -2.61 9.68
N LEU A 204 9.46 -2.96 8.70
CA LEU A 204 8.18 -3.69 8.90
C LEU A 204 8.32 -4.88 9.85
N ALA A 205 9.39 -5.67 9.67
CA ALA A 205 9.60 -6.93 10.40
C ALA A 205 10.51 -6.79 11.63
N LEU A 206 10.85 -5.58 12.10
CA LEU A 206 11.88 -5.36 13.12
C LEU A 206 11.42 -4.44 14.25
N GLY A 207 12.06 -4.59 15.42
CA GLY A 207 12.01 -3.62 16.51
C GLY A 207 10.63 -3.41 17.12
N VAL A 208 9.85 -4.48 17.26
CA VAL A 208 8.58 -4.50 17.98
C VAL A 208 8.78 -5.22 19.31
N ARG A 209 8.29 -4.63 20.40
CA ARG A 209 8.37 -5.22 21.74
C ARG A 209 7.61 -6.55 21.78
N PRO A 210 8.12 -7.55 22.54
CA PRO A 210 7.41 -8.82 22.68
C PRO A 210 6.07 -8.64 23.38
N PRO A 211 5.14 -9.59 23.23
CA PRO A 211 3.92 -9.68 24.02
C PRO A 211 4.20 -9.70 25.53
N ALA A 212 3.30 -9.14 26.34
CA ALA A 212 3.46 -9.10 27.80
C ALA A 212 3.51 -10.54 28.39
N SER A 213 2.77 -11.48 27.82
CA SER A 213 2.80 -12.89 28.23
C SER A 213 4.19 -13.52 28.01
N ALA A 214 4.87 -13.20 26.91
CA ALA A 214 6.22 -13.70 26.63
C ALA A 214 7.29 -13.11 27.56
N SER A 215 7.07 -11.90 28.09
CA SER A 215 7.99 -11.29 29.06
C SER A 215 7.86 -11.91 30.46
N LYS A 216 6.65 -12.35 30.84
CA LYS A 216 6.41 -13.02 32.13
C LYS A 216 7.00 -14.43 32.18
N SER A 217 7.17 -15.11 31.04
CA SER A 217 7.74 -16.45 30.96
C SER A 217 9.28 -16.47 31.11
N ARG A 218 9.94 -15.33 31.01
CA ARG A 218 11.35 -15.17 31.43
C ARG A 218 11.36 -14.87 32.93
N GLY A 219 10.95 -15.85 33.75
CA GLY A 219 11.09 -15.78 35.19
C GLY A 219 12.53 -15.45 35.57
N HIS A 220 12.67 -14.63 36.59
CA HIS A 220 13.92 -14.42 37.29
C HIS A 220 14.53 -15.80 37.58
N ASP A 221 15.69 -16.08 37.01
CA ASP A 221 16.42 -17.28 37.32
C ASP A 221 16.81 -17.16 38.80
N ALA A 222 16.21 -17.96 39.65
CA ALA A 222 16.38 -17.90 41.10
C ALA A 222 17.81 -18.32 41.56
N ASP A 223 18.69 -18.60 40.60
CA ASP A 223 20.10 -19.02 40.85
C ASP A 223 21.08 -17.83 40.91
N TYR A 224 20.62 -16.59 41.04
CA TYR A 224 21.45 -15.39 41.17
C TYR A 224 21.32 -14.69 42.53
N ASP A 225 20.98 -15.41 43.60
CA ASP A 225 21.09 -14.92 45.00
C ASP A 225 22.27 -15.57 45.73
#